data_9aaab329770c571dcda2f0a826fc6602
#
_entry.id   9aaab329770c571dcda2f0a826fc6602
#
_cell.length_a   1.000
_cell.length_b   1.000
_cell.length_c   1.000
_cell.angle_alpha   90.00
_cell.angle_beta   90.00
_cell.angle_gamma   90.00
#
_symmetry.space_group_name_H-M   'P 1'
#
loop_
_entity.id
_entity.type
_entity.pdbx_description
1 polymer ?
#
loop_
_entity_poly.entity_id
_entity_poly.type
_entity_poly.pdbx_seq_one_letter_code
_entity_poly.pdbx_strand_id
1 'polypeptide(L)'
;VMANILGWPMEDLKLLKYFGDGTVKPFVYGSGHRSILPEAEIRSQIEVLNEFREYTDNLIKEKRANPADDMITFLTEVEYSPIRRKLTDNEINGVVYAMVIGGLETTQYALSEQVQLFIDRDGVWDEVRRDRSKLRAFTEEAMRLRAPTQGLSTRVTSQDEVFHGVEVPKGSFLHLRWAAANIDPDEWEDPQALKLDRKAGTRHLTFSQGARVCPGATLSRVEQMVAWTTLLDRVAQFRYGEGNTFMHQPGIMLAVEELHLDFDKA
;
A
#
# COMPACT_ATOMS: atom_id res chain seq x y z
N VAL A 1 8.66 9.40 -5.74
CA VAL A 1 8.95 9.37 -4.30
C VAL A 1 9.86 8.19 -3.98
N MET A 2 9.41 6.95 -4.16
CA MET A 2 10.19 5.73 -3.81
C MET A 2 11.56 5.69 -4.47
N ALA A 3 11.68 6.04 -5.75
CA ALA A 3 12.97 6.10 -6.43
C ALA A 3 13.95 7.05 -5.72
N ASN A 4 13.50 8.25 -5.37
CA ASN A 4 14.35 9.21 -4.66
C ASN A 4 14.75 8.72 -3.26
N ILE A 5 13.82 8.12 -2.51
CA ILE A 5 14.11 7.59 -1.17
C ILE A 5 15.13 6.45 -1.23
N LEU A 6 14.98 5.54 -2.20
CA LEU A 6 15.87 4.41 -2.36
C LEU A 6 17.23 4.79 -2.98
N GLY A 7 17.34 5.96 -3.63
CA GLY A 7 18.49 6.31 -4.45
C GLY A 7 18.52 5.54 -5.77
N TRP A 8 17.33 5.20 -6.30
CA TRP A 8 17.16 4.51 -7.57
C TRP A 8 17.42 5.48 -8.73
N PRO A 9 18.17 5.10 -9.78
CA PRO A 9 18.41 5.95 -10.93
C PRO A 9 17.08 6.38 -11.59
N MET A 10 16.97 7.67 -11.91
CA MET A 10 15.72 8.23 -12.47
C MET A 10 15.46 7.73 -13.90
N GLU A 11 16.50 7.37 -14.63
CA GLU A 11 16.43 6.73 -15.96
C GLU A 11 15.78 5.34 -15.89
N ASP A 12 15.89 4.66 -14.74
CA ASP A 12 15.39 3.30 -14.52
C ASP A 12 14.00 3.25 -13.87
N LEU A 13 13.23 4.35 -13.87
CA LEU A 13 11.88 4.37 -13.30
C LEU A 13 10.93 3.34 -13.92
N LYS A 14 11.07 3.05 -15.21
CA LYS A 14 10.27 2.02 -15.89
C LYS A 14 10.61 0.63 -15.39
N LEU A 15 11.89 0.40 -15.08
CA LEU A 15 12.37 -0.85 -14.50
C LEU A 15 11.88 -1.02 -13.07
N LEU A 16 11.90 0.07 -12.27
CA LEU A 16 11.34 0.06 -10.93
C LEU A 16 9.83 -0.29 -10.93
N LYS A 17 9.07 0.27 -11.89
CA LYS A 17 7.65 -0.08 -12.07
C LYS A 17 7.46 -1.54 -12.45
N TYR A 18 8.23 -2.04 -13.42
CA TYR A 18 8.23 -3.44 -13.83
C TYR A 18 8.48 -4.40 -12.66
N PHE A 19 9.48 -4.08 -11.83
CA PHE A 19 9.76 -4.85 -10.62
C PHE A 19 8.62 -4.76 -9.60
N GLY A 20 8.04 -3.57 -9.40
CA GLY A 20 6.89 -3.38 -8.53
C GLY A 20 5.72 -4.28 -8.93
N ASP A 21 5.30 -4.20 -10.19
CA ASP A 21 4.19 -4.98 -10.72
C ASP A 21 4.44 -6.49 -10.60
N GLY A 22 5.65 -6.94 -10.96
CA GLY A 22 6.01 -8.35 -10.91
C GLY A 22 6.12 -8.91 -9.50
N THR A 23 6.65 -8.12 -8.55
CA THR A 23 6.88 -8.57 -7.18
C THR A 23 5.60 -8.57 -6.33
N VAL A 24 4.60 -7.76 -6.69
CA VAL A 24 3.31 -7.69 -5.98
C VAL A 24 2.39 -8.85 -6.33
N LYS A 25 2.48 -9.42 -7.53
CA LYS A 25 1.60 -10.51 -7.99
C LYS A 25 1.41 -11.67 -6.99
N PRO A 26 2.47 -12.18 -6.34
CA PRO A 26 2.31 -13.25 -5.36
C PRO A 26 1.44 -12.86 -4.15
N PHE A 27 1.39 -11.57 -3.82
CA PHE A 27 0.55 -11.04 -2.74
C PHE A 27 -0.87 -10.78 -3.19
N VAL A 28 -1.07 -10.34 -4.43
CA VAL A 28 -2.40 -10.11 -5.03
C VAL A 28 -3.19 -11.40 -5.00
N TYR A 29 -2.61 -12.49 -5.45
CA TYR A 29 -3.27 -13.80 -5.47
C TYR A 29 -3.21 -14.54 -4.12
N GLY A 30 -2.40 -14.04 -3.15
CA GLY A 30 -2.19 -14.67 -1.86
C GLY A 30 -1.40 -15.99 -1.93
N SER A 31 -0.76 -16.35 -0.85
CA SER A 31 0.08 -17.57 -0.79
C SER A 31 -0.71 -18.88 -1.00
N GLY A 32 -2.01 -18.88 -0.68
CA GLY A 32 -2.89 -20.02 -0.88
C GLY A 32 -3.35 -20.22 -2.34
N HIS A 33 -3.15 -19.23 -3.20
CA HIS A 33 -3.62 -19.25 -4.58
C HIS A 33 -2.55 -19.67 -5.60
N ARG A 34 -1.34 -20.01 -5.16
CA ARG A 34 -0.26 -20.45 -6.05
C ARG A 34 -0.67 -21.63 -6.95
N SER A 35 -1.54 -22.49 -6.46
CA SER A 35 -2.01 -23.65 -7.20
C SER A 35 -2.94 -23.34 -8.37
N ILE A 36 -3.47 -22.11 -8.45
CA ILE A 36 -4.37 -21.69 -9.54
C ILE A 36 -3.68 -20.85 -10.60
N LEU A 37 -2.45 -20.40 -10.34
CA LEU A 37 -1.69 -19.67 -11.35
C LEU A 37 -1.09 -20.65 -12.37
N PRO A 38 -1.15 -20.32 -13.68
CA PRO A 38 -0.46 -21.09 -14.70
C PRO A 38 1.05 -21.18 -14.41
N GLU A 39 1.64 -22.34 -14.72
CA GLU A 39 3.08 -22.57 -14.47
C GLU A 39 3.98 -21.55 -15.17
N ALA A 40 3.57 -21.08 -16.36
CA ALA A 40 4.29 -20.04 -17.10
C ALA A 40 4.30 -18.71 -16.34
N GLU A 41 3.20 -18.37 -15.64
CA GLU A 41 3.11 -17.15 -14.85
C GLU A 41 3.95 -17.25 -13.58
N ILE A 42 3.97 -18.42 -12.93
CA ILE A 42 4.86 -18.67 -11.78
C ILE A 42 6.32 -18.51 -12.21
N ARG A 43 6.70 -19.06 -13.36
CA ARG A 43 8.06 -18.89 -13.89
C ARG A 43 8.40 -17.43 -14.17
N SER A 44 7.52 -16.70 -14.84
CA SER A 44 7.70 -15.27 -15.09
C SER A 44 7.89 -14.46 -13.80
N GLN A 45 7.15 -14.78 -12.75
CA GLN A 45 7.33 -14.13 -11.44
C GLN A 45 8.71 -14.43 -10.82
N ILE A 46 9.18 -15.66 -10.93
CA ILE A 46 10.52 -16.05 -10.47
C ILE A 46 11.61 -15.30 -11.24
N GLU A 47 11.44 -15.15 -12.54
CA GLU A 47 12.37 -14.39 -13.40
C GLU A 47 12.45 -12.93 -12.95
N VAL A 48 11.30 -12.26 -12.79
CA VAL A 48 11.25 -10.86 -12.29
C VAL A 48 11.92 -10.72 -10.92
N LEU A 49 11.68 -11.65 -10.00
CA LEU A 49 12.31 -11.64 -8.68
C LEU A 49 13.83 -11.81 -8.75
N ASN A 50 14.32 -12.65 -9.67
CA ASN A 50 15.76 -12.84 -9.86
C ASN A 50 16.40 -11.59 -10.49
N GLU A 51 15.78 -11.00 -11.51
CA GLU A 51 16.22 -9.75 -12.11
C GLU A 51 16.23 -8.59 -11.10
N PHE A 52 15.17 -8.46 -10.31
CA PHE A 52 15.12 -7.48 -9.21
C PHE A 52 16.28 -7.65 -8.24
N ARG A 53 16.53 -8.89 -7.84
CA ARG A 53 17.63 -9.19 -6.91
C ARG A 53 19.00 -8.83 -7.51
N GLU A 54 19.25 -9.23 -8.74
CA GLU A 54 20.51 -8.93 -9.43
C GLU A 54 20.74 -7.41 -9.57
N TYR A 55 19.69 -6.69 -9.98
CA TYR A 55 19.73 -5.24 -10.07
C TYR A 55 20.03 -4.59 -8.70
N THR A 56 19.33 -5.03 -7.66
CA THR A 56 19.51 -4.47 -6.32
C THR A 56 20.87 -4.81 -5.73
N ASP A 57 21.40 -6.02 -5.96
CA ASP A 57 22.76 -6.41 -5.56
C ASP A 57 23.82 -5.51 -6.19
N ASN A 58 23.63 -5.13 -7.48
CA ASN A 58 24.53 -4.22 -8.17
C ASN A 58 24.41 -2.79 -7.61
N LEU A 59 23.19 -2.32 -7.35
CA LEU A 59 22.95 -1.01 -6.76
C LEU A 59 23.56 -0.90 -5.35
N ILE A 60 23.45 -1.94 -4.53
CA ILE A 60 24.08 -1.99 -3.19
C ILE A 60 25.62 -1.87 -3.30
N LYS A 61 26.23 -2.56 -4.26
CA LYS A 61 27.69 -2.46 -4.50
C LYS A 61 28.09 -1.06 -4.93
N GLU A 62 27.30 -0.45 -5.82
CA GLU A 62 27.54 0.92 -6.27
C GLU A 62 27.45 1.91 -5.10
N LYS A 63 26.39 1.83 -4.28
CA LYS A 63 26.20 2.72 -3.13
C LYS A 63 27.28 2.57 -2.06
N ARG A 64 27.86 1.39 -1.91
CA ARG A 64 29.05 1.22 -1.04
C ARG A 64 30.29 1.91 -1.59
N ALA A 65 30.47 1.91 -2.91
CA ALA A 65 31.59 2.57 -3.56
C ALA A 65 31.38 4.10 -3.65
N ASN A 66 30.15 4.53 -3.87
CA ASN A 66 29.74 5.91 -4.07
C ASN A 66 28.53 6.25 -3.17
N PRO A 67 28.74 6.46 -1.84
CA PRO A 67 27.67 6.79 -0.91
C PRO A 67 26.93 8.06 -1.31
N ALA A 68 25.58 8.04 -1.12
CA ALA A 68 24.70 9.19 -1.38
C ALA A 68 23.70 9.36 -0.22
N ASP A 69 22.96 10.44 -0.21
CA ASP A 69 21.89 10.67 0.78
C ASP A 69 20.62 9.92 0.36
N ASP A 70 20.65 8.60 0.54
CA ASP A 70 19.54 7.70 0.21
C ASP A 70 19.47 6.49 1.16
N MET A 71 18.33 5.80 1.09
CA MET A 71 18.04 4.67 1.99
C MET A 71 18.99 3.49 1.76
N ILE A 72 19.39 3.19 0.51
CA ILE A 72 20.28 2.04 0.25
C ILE A 72 21.65 2.33 0.85
N THR A 73 22.19 3.53 0.68
CA THR A 73 23.42 3.95 1.34
C THR A 73 23.31 3.81 2.85
N PHE A 74 22.24 4.37 3.45
CA PHE A 74 21.99 4.25 4.89
C PHE A 74 21.99 2.78 5.35
N LEU A 75 21.31 1.89 4.63
CA LEU A 75 21.25 0.45 4.97
C LEU A 75 22.60 -0.24 4.88
N THR A 76 23.52 0.22 4.01
CA THR A 76 24.87 -0.35 3.92
C THR A 76 25.77 0.06 5.08
N GLU A 77 25.46 1.18 5.74
CA GLU A 77 26.30 1.78 6.78
C GLU A 77 25.78 1.55 8.19
N VAL A 78 24.47 1.47 8.36
CA VAL A 78 23.83 1.38 9.67
C VAL A 78 24.23 0.09 10.42
N GLU A 79 24.60 0.24 11.69
CA GLU A 79 24.68 -0.88 12.61
C GLU A 79 23.30 -1.12 13.25
N TYR A 80 22.69 -2.27 12.95
CA TYR A 80 21.37 -2.59 13.47
C TYR A 80 21.49 -3.07 14.92
N SER A 81 21.07 -2.24 15.84
CA SER A 81 21.28 -2.40 17.28
C SER A 81 20.79 -3.74 17.86
N PRO A 82 19.66 -4.34 17.43
CA PRO A 82 19.23 -5.64 17.95
C PRO A 82 20.19 -6.80 17.66
N ILE A 83 20.93 -6.73 16.55
CA ILE A 83 21.90 -7.76 16.14
C ILE A 83 23.35 -7.30 16.27
N ARG A 84 23.60 -6.03 16.63
CA ARG A 84 24.91 -5.41 16.85
C ARG A 84 25.92 -5.64 15.72
N ARG A 85 25.45 -5.54 14.49
CA ARG A 85 26.26 -5.59 13.27
C ARG A 85 25.58 -4.85 12.13
N LYS A 86 26.34 -4.57 11.07
CA LYS A 86 25.78 -4.09 9.80
C LYS A 86 24.93 -5.19 9.15
N LEU A 87 24.00 -4.74 8.32
CA LEU A 87 23.17 -5.63 7.50
C LEU A 87 24.01 -6.30 6.42
N THR A 88 23.71 -7.56 6.13
CA THR A 88 24.22 -8.27 4.96
C THR A 88 23.48 -7.79 3.70
N ASP A 89 24.06 -7.99 2.51
CA ASP A 89 23.40 -7.63 1.25
C ASP A 89 22.03 -8.30 1.08
N ASN A 90 21.91 -9.54 1.54
CA ASN A 90 20.65 -10.25 1.51
C ASN A 90 19.59 -9.62 2.42
N GLU A 91 19.97 -9.10 3.58
CA GLU A 91 19.06 -8.37 4.48
C GLU A 91 18.67 -7.01 3.89
N ILE A 92 19.63 -6.30 3.27
CA ILE A 92 19.37 -5.04 2.59
C ILE A 92 18.40 -5.26 1.42
N ASN A 93 18.63 -6.29 0.59
CA ASN A 93 17.72 -6.70 -0.46
C ASN A 93 16.31 -6.95 0.06
N GLY A 94 16.17 -7.63 1.20
CA GLY A 94 14.87 -7.87 1.84
C GLY A 94 14.16 -6.58 2.24
N VAL A 95 14.90 -5.58 2.76
CA VAL A 95 14.35 -4.27 3.10
C VAL A 95 13.92 -3.50 1.85
N VAL A 96 14.78 -3.44 0.83
CA VAL A 96 14.49 -2.77 -0.46
C VAL A 96 13.26 -3.40 -1.12
N TYR A 97 13.19 -4.74 -1.15
CA TYR A 97 12.03 -5.48 -1.65
C TYR A 97 10.74 -5.10 -0.91
N ALA A 98 10.78 -5.05 0.43
CA ALA A 98 9.63 -4.66 1.23
C ALA A 98 9.20 -3.20 0.98
N MET A 99 10.17 -2.28 0.74
CA MET A 99 9.89 -0.88 0.41
C MET A 99 9.28 -0.74 -0.99
N VAL A 100 9.75 -1.50 -1.97
CA VAL A 100 9.21 -1.50 -3.35
C VAL A 100 7.76 -1.98 -3.33
N ILE A 101 7.49 -3.15 -2.73
CA ILE A 101 6.12 -3.68 -2.65
C ILE A 101 5.18 -2.75 -1.86
N GLY A 102 5.64 -2.25 -0.71
CA GLY A 102 4.79 -1.45 0.16
C GLY A 102 4.57 -0.02 -0.33
N GLY A 103 5.52 0.55 -1.07
CA GLY A 103 5.56 1.98 -1.36
C GLY A 103 5.16 2.37 -2.78
N LEU A 104 5.13 1.45 -3.74
CA LEU A 104 4.77 1.82 -5.11
C LEU A 104 3.25 1.77 -5.35
N GLU A 105 2.61 0.67 -5.04
CA GLU A 105 1.23 0.43 -5.48
C GLU A 105 0.18 0.79 -4.44
N THR A 106 0.44 0.53 -3.16
CA THR A 106 -0.59 0.71 -2.13
C THR A 106 -1.08 2.15 -2.00
N THR A 107 -0.18 3.14 -2.10
CA THR A 107 -0.56 4.57 -2.09
C THR A 107 -1.26 4.97 -3.39
N GLN A 108 -0.84 4.40 -4.54
CA GLN A 108 -1.54 4.59 -5.81
C GLN A 108 -2.98 4.09 -5.73
N TYR A 109 -3.19 2.88 -5.20
CA TYR A 109 -4.53 2.31 -5.03
C TYR A 109 -5.36 3.14 -4.05
N ALA A 110 -4.76 3.60 -2.94
CA ALA A 110 -5.45 4.51 -2.03
C ALA A 110 -5.95 5.78 -2.75
N LEU A 111 -5.12 6.42 -3.57
CA LEU A 111 -5.51 7.60 -4.33
C LEU A 111 -6.59 7.30 -5.38
N SER A 112 -6.51 6.16 -6.06
CA SER A 112 -7.51 5.72 -7.04
C SER A 112 -8.88 5.48 -6.39
N GLU A 113 -8.91 4.87 -5.21
CA GLU A 113 -10.14 4.67 -4.45
C GLU A 113 -10.69 5.98 -3.87
N GLN A 114 -9.82 6.90 -3.49
CA GLN A 114 -10.20 8.21 -2.97
C GLN A 114 -10.85 9.10 -4.03
N VAL A 115 -10.33 9.11 -5.26
CA VAL A 115 -10.97 9.88 -6.34
C VAL A 115 -12.35 9.33 -6.67
N GLN A 116 -12.52 8.01 -6.64
CA GLN A 116 -13.85 7.40 -6.80
C GLN A 116 -14.79 7.85 -5.68
N LEU A 117 -14.35 7.88 -4.43
CA LEU A 117 -15.17 8.41 -3.33
C LEU A 117 -15.54 9.89 -3.50
N PHE A 118 -14.64 10.70 -4.04
CA PHE A 118 -14.97 12.10 -4.37
C PHE A 118 -16.03 12.23 -5.46
N ILE A 119 -16.06 11.30 -6.42
CA ILE A 119 -17.07 11.29 -7.50
C ILE A 119 -18.38 10.66 -7.00
N ASP A 120 -18.31 9.55 -6.27
CA ASP A 120 -19.48 8.75 -5.87
C ASP A 120 -20.25 9.35 -4.69
N ARG A 121 -19.65 10.26 -3.93
CA ARG A 121 -20.24 10.87 -2.73
C ARG A 121 -20.57 12.33 -3.00
N ASP A 122 -21.84 12.60 -3.23
CA ASP A 122 -22.34 13.94 -3.55
C ASP A 122 -21.84 15.01 -2.57
N GLY A 123 -21.29 16.08 -3.10
CA GLY A 123 -20.88 17.26 -2.35
C GLY A 123 -19.59 17.15 -1.57
N VAL A 124 -18.98 15.95 -1.43
CA VAL A 124 -17.74 15.75 -0.65
C VAL A 124 -16.56 16.50 -1.28
N TRP A 125 -16.43 16.46 -2.61
CA TRP A 125 -15.40 17.22 -3.32
C TRP A 125 -15.50 18.73 -3.04
N ASP A 126 -16.69 19.29 -3.18
CA ASP A 126 -16.95 20.71 -2.97
C ASP A 126 -16.77 21.12 -1.50
N GLU A 127 -17.14 20.23 -0.57
CA GLU A 127 -16.97 20.46 0.85
C GLU A 127 -15.48 20.55 1.21
N VAL A 128 -14.66 19.59 0.78
CA VAL A 128 -13.21 19.55 1.05
C VAL A 128 -12.50 20.69 0.29
N ARG A 129 -12.97 21.02 -0.92
CA ARG A 129 -12.41 22.14 -1.69
C ARG A 129 -12.65 23.48 -1.00
N ARG A 130 -13.83 23.68 -0.42
CA ARG A 130 -14.21 24.89 0.32
C ARG A 130 -13.53 24.99 1.67
N ASP A 131 -13.38 23.87 2.36
CA ASP A 131 -12.76 23.78 3.67
C ASP A 131 -11.62 22.75 3.67
N ARG A 132 -10.41 23.22 3.37
CA ARG A 132 -9.19 22.39 3.28
C ARG A 132 -8.82 21.71 4.60
N SER A 133 -9.30 22.20 5.74
CA SER A 133 -9.07 21.56 7.04
C SER A 133 -9.68 20.15 7.11
N LYS A 134 -10.69 19.85 6.28
CA LYS A 134 -11.35 18.54 6.18
C LYS A 134 -10.59 17.52 5.33
N LEU A 135 -9.57 17.93 4.58
CA LEU A 135 -8.83 17.03 3.71
C LEU A 135 -8.22 15.84 4.46
N ARG A 136 -7.64 16.11 5.62
CA ARG A 136 -7.10 15.03 6.47
C ARG A 136 -8.18 14.06 6.93
N ALA A 137 -9.34 14.57 7.36
CA ALA A 137 -10.45 13.73 7.76
C ALA A 137 -10.96 12.88 6.59
N PHE A 138 -11.03 13.46 5.39
CA PHE A 138 -11.38 12.74 4.18
C PHE A 138 -10.39 11.60 3.89
N THR A 139 -9.08 11.85 3.89
CA THR A 139 -8.08 10.81 3.58
C THR A 139 -8.12 9.65 4.57
N GLU A 140 -8.26 9.92 5.88
CA GLU A 140 -8.36 8.87 6.89
C GLU A 140 -9.68 8.07 6.73
N GLU A 141 -10.81 8.74 6.52
CA GLU A 141 -12.11 8.09 6.34
C GLU A 141 -12.18 7.29 5.03
N ALA A 142 -11.57 7.81 3.96
CA ALA A 142 -11.45 7.10 2.70
C ALA A 142 -10.58 5.83 2.84
N MET A 143 -9.46 5.91 3.56
CA MET A 143 -8.64 4.73 3.88
C MET A 143 -9.36 3.73 4.77
N ARG A 144 -10.24 4.18 5.67
CA ARG A 144 -11.10 3.30 6.44
C ARG A 144 -12.07 2.51 5.56
N LEU A 145 -12.79 3.21 4.70
CA LEU A 145 -13.83 2.64 3.81
C LEU A 145 -13.25 1.82 2.67
N ARG A 146 -12.13 2.27 2.11
CA ARG A 146 -11.50 1.76 0.89
C ARG A 146 -10.02 1.47 1.14
N ALA A 147 -9.75 0.59 2.12
CA ALA A 147 -8.39 0.15 2.42
C ALA A 147 -7.74 -0.49 1.18
N PRO A 148 -6.62 0.02 0.67
CA PRO A 148 -5.98 -0.53 -0.53
C PRO A 148 -5.53 -1.98 -0.34
N THR A 149 -5.25 -2.39 0.90
CA THR A 149 -5.02 -3.78 1.27
C THR A 149 -6.16 -4.25 2.16
N GLN A 150 -6.96 -5.21 1.68
CA GLN A 150 -8.15 -5.71 2.38
C GLN A 150 -7.82 -6.63 3.56
N GLY A 151 -6.68 -7.31 3.48
CA GLY A 151 -6.19 -8.18 4.53
C GLY A 151 -4.99 -8.96 4.03
N LEU A 152 -3.81 -8.64 4.49
CA LEU A 152 -2.57 -9.24 4.00
C LEU A 152 -1.98 -10.24 4.99
N SER A 153 -1.99 -9.87 6.26
CA SER A 153 -1.19 -10.57 7.24
C SER A 153 -1.79 -11.89 7.63
N THR A 154 -1.11 -12.95 7.25
CA THR A 154 -1.39 -14.28 7.77
C THR A 154 -0.62 -14.49 9.08
N ARG A 155 -1.30 -15.06 10.06
CA ARG A 155 -0.71 -15.51 11.32
C ARG A 155 -0.87 -17.01 11.43
N VAL A 156 -0.02 -17.63 12.21
CA VAL A 156 -0.15 -19.06 12.57
C VAL A 156 -0.28 -19.12 14.08
N THR A 157 -1.28 -19.85 14.57
CA THR A 157 -1.48 -20.06 16.00
C THR A 157 -0.30 -20.87 16.58
N SER A 158 0.33 -20.38 17.63
CA SER A 158 1.42 -21.07 18.33
C SER A 158 0.94 -22.11 19.35
N GLN A 159 -0.33 -22.03 19.72
CA GLN A 159 -1.06 -22.90 20.64
C GLN A 159 -2.53 -22.96 20.25
N ASP A 160 -3.32 -23.81 20.92
CA ASP A 160 -4.77 -23.79 20.78
C ASP A 160 -5.33 -22.48 21.34
N GLU A 161 -6.25 -21.86 20.62
CA GLU A 161 -6.85 -20.57 20.96
C GLU A 161 -8.38 -20.65 20.84
N VAL A 162 -9.07 -19.73 21.53
CA VAL A 162 -10.52 -19.58 21.40
C VAL A 162 -10.83 -18.13 21.03
N PHE A 163 -11.40 -17.91 19.85
CA PHE A 163 -11.85 -16.58 19.39
C PHE A 163 -13.38 -16.54 19.36
N HIS A 164 -13.98 -15.72 20.23
CA HIS A 164 -15.44 -15.59 20.33
C HIS A 164 -16.21 -16.92 20.40
N GLY A 165 -15.68 -17.88 21.18
CA GLY A 165 -16.26 -19.22 21.32
C GLY A 165 -15.92 -20.22 20.22
N VAL A 166 -15.13 -19.83 19.22
CA VAL A 166 -14.63 -20.72 18.16
C VAL A 166 -13.26 -21.27 18.55
N GLU A 167 -13.15 -22.58 18.67
CA GLU A 167 -11.87 -23.25 18.92
C GLU A 167 -11.00 -23.23 17.66
N VAL A 168 -9.77 -22.75 17.80
CA VAL A 168 -8.78 -22.64 16.71
C VAL A 168 -7.53 -23.41 17.14
N PRO A 169 -7.28 -24.58 16.57
CA PRO A 169 -6.14 -25.41 16.93
C PRO A 169 -4.79 -24.76 16.64
N LYS A 170 -3.77 -25.15 17.38
CA LYS A 170 -2.37 -24.83 17.07
C LYS A 170 -2.03 -25.16 15.63
N GLY A 171 -1.30 -24.27 14.96
CA GLY A 171 -0.89 -24.41 13.57
C GLY A 171 -1.93 -23.92 12.55
N SER A 172 -3.06 -23.40 13.02
CA SER A 172 -4.08 -22.82 12.15
C SER A 172 -3.60 -21.51 11.52
N PHE A 173 -3.92 -21.32 10.24
CA PHE A 173 -3.66 -20.06 9.54
C PHE A 173 -4.79 -19.07 9.79
N LEU A 174 -4.42 -17.87 10.23
CA LEU A 174 -5.34 -16.76 10.46
C LEU A 174 -5.10 -15.66 9.42
N HIS A 175 -6.15 -15.26 8.74
CA HIS A 175 -6.12 -14.12 7.83
C HIS A 175 -6.77 -12.91 8.48
N LEU A 176 -5.98 -11.88 8.73
CA LEU A 176 -6.47 -10.62 9.31
C LEU A 176 -7.15 -9.78 8.24
N ARG A 177 -8.45 -9.59 8.36
CA ARG A 177 -9.29 -8.86 7.39
C ARG A 177 -9.51 -7.43 7.87
N TRP A 178 -8.55 -6.55 7.63
CA TRP A 178 -8.60 -5.14 8.08
C TRP A 178 -9.78 -4.38 7.53
N ALA A 179 -10.11 -4.59 6.26
CA ALA A 179 -11.24 -3.92 5.64
C ALA A 179 -12.56 -4.26 6.32
N ALA A 180 -12.75 -5.51 6.78
CA ALA A 180 -13.93 -5.90 7.54
C ALA A 180 -13.94 -5.20 8.91
N ALA A 181 -12.82 -5.18 9.63
CA ALA A 181 -12.71 -4.49 10.91
C ALA A 181 -12.93 -2.97 10.81
N ASN A 182 -12.57 -2.38 9.67
CA ASN A 182 -12.75 -0.94 9.42
C ASN A 182 -14.23 -0.55 9.21
N ILE A 183 -15.11 -1.49 8.99
CA ILE A 183 -16.56 -1.30 8.80
C ILE A 183 -17.38 -2.13 9.78
N ASP A 184 -16.78 -2.58 10.87
CA ASP A 184 -17.45 -3.32 11.93
C ASP A 184 -18.47 -2.42 12.65
N PRO A 185 -19.77 -2.76 12.68
CA PRO A 185 -20.80 -1.93 13.32
C PRO A 185 -20.66 -1.84 14.85
N ASP A 186 -19.97 -2.78 15.48
CA ASP A 186 -19.70 -2.73 16.91
C ASP A 186 -18.63 -1.67 17.26
N GLU A 187 -17.78 -1.30 16.31
CA GLU A 187 -16.72 -0.30 16.49
C GLU A 187 -17.07 1.04 15.82
N TRP A 188 -17.83 1.04 14.73
CA TRP A 188 -18.07 2.20 13.88
C TRP A 188 -19.57 2.51 13.76
N GLU A 189 -20.00 3.66 14.26
CA GLU A 189 -21.34 4.17 13.99
C GLU A 189 -21.52 4.49 12.50
N ASP A 190 -22.61 4.03 11.87
CA ASP A 190 -22.85 4.12 10.43
C ASP A 190 -21.60 3.72 9.60
N PRO A 191 -21.18 2.47 9.69
CA PRO A 191 -19.85 2.04 9.22
C PRO A 191 -19.62 2.25 7.73
N GLN A 192 -20.65 2.31 6.91
CA GLN A 192 -20.56 2.53 5.47
C GLN A 192 -20.64 4.02 5.05
N ALA A 193 -20.97 4.91 6.00
CA ALA A 193 -21.05 6.32 5.72
C ALA A 193 -19.65 6.96 5.72
N LEU A 194 -19.41 7.86 4.77
CA LEU A 194 -18.24 8.73 4.76
C LEU A 194 -18.56 9.95 5.63
N LYS A 195 -17.91 10.08 6.77
CA LYS A 195 -18.14 11.16 7.74
C LYS A 195 -16.84 11.93 7.97
N LEU A 196 -16.82 13.22 7.62
CA LEU A 196 -15.64 14.09 7.76
C LEU A 196 -15.43 14.65 9.18
N ASP A 197 -16.37 14.39 10.07
CA ASP A 197 -16.36 14.79 11.47
C ASP A 197 -16.18 13.61 12.45
N ARG A 198 -15.84 12.44 11.95
CA ARG A 198 -15.68 11.24 12.76
C ARG A 198 -14.53 11.40 13.76
N LYS A 199 -14.85 11.36 15.04
CA LYS A 199 -13.88 11.56 16.14
C LYS A 199 -12.75 10.48 16.17
N ALA A 200 -13.02 9.30 15.65
CA ALA A 200 -12.11 8.17 15.65
C ALA A 200 -11.39 7.96 14.29
N GLY A 201 -11.33 8.97 13.42
CA GLY A 201 -10.89 8.87 12.03
C GLY A 201 -9.53 8.19 11.79
N THR A 202 -8.62 8.23 12.76
CA THR A 202 -7.30 7.60 12.66
C THR A 202 -7.21 6.21 13.30
N ARG A 203 -8.31 5.67 13.83
CA ARG A 203 -8.33 4.36 14.51
C ARG A 203 -8.51 3.17 13.57
N HIS A 204 -8.70 3.42 12.27
CA HIS A 204 -8.84 2.35 11.29
C HIS A 204 -7.58 1.45 11.24
N LEU A 205 -7.75 0.20 10.86
CA LEU A 205 -6.69 -0.81 10.82
C LEU A 205 -5.98 -0.91 9.46
N THR A 206 -6.20 0.01 8.54
CA THR A 206 -5.59 0.00 7.19
C THR A 206 -4.06 -0.08 7.23
N PHE A 207 -3.44 0.53 8.23
CA PHE A 207 -2.00 0.45 8.47
C PHE A 207 -1.61 -0.62 9.50
N SER A 208 -2.53 -1.53 9.88
CA SER A 208 -2.35 -2.49 10.96
C SER A 208 -2.08 -1.82 12.31
N GLN A 209 -1.76 -2.60 13.34
CA GLN A 209 -1.43 -2.13 14.69
C GLN A 209 -0.33 -2.98 15.34
N GLY A 210 0.21 -2.46 16.47
CA GLY A 210 1.20 -3.16 17.29
C GLY A 210 2.57 -3.21 16.64
N ALA A 211 3.33 -4.26 16.94
CA ALA A 211 4.71 -4.43 16.48
C ALA A 211 4.86 -4.55 14.96
N ARG A 212 3.78 -4.73 14.23
CA ARG A 212 3.73 -4.85 12.77
C ARG A 212 2.96 -3.72 12.10
N VAL A 213 2.84 -2.57 12.76
CA VAL A 213 2.28 -1.36 12.15
C VAL A 213 3.07 -1.01 10.88
N CYS A 214 2.39 -0.53 9.85
CA CYS A 214 3.02 -0.16 8.59
C CYS A 214 4.11 0.91 8.81
N PRO A 215 5.37 0.65 8.45
CA PRO A 215 6.44 1.62 8.60
C PRO A 215 6.26 2.84 7.68
N GLY A 216 5.58 2.67 6.53
CA GLY A 216 5.27 3.73 5.57
C GLY A 216 4.02 4.55 5.89
N ALA A 217 3.34 4.32 7.01
CA ALA A 217 2.06 4.97 7.32
C ALA A 217 2.12 6.50 7.30
N THR A 218 3.21 7.07 7.80
CA THR A 218 3.43 8.53 7.81
C THR A 218 3.71 9.03 6.39
N LEU A 219 4.58 8.36 5.65
CA LEU A 219 4.92 8.72 4.27
C LEU A 219 3.68 8.68 3.37
N SER A 220 2.92 7.60 3.41
CA SER A 220 1.69 7.45 2.63
C SER A 220 0.68 8.58 2.91
N ARG A 221 0.51 8.96 4.18
CA ARG A 221 -0.34 10.10 4.54
C ARG A 221 0.15 11.42 3.95
N VAL A 222 1.46 11.66 4.01
CA VAL A 222 2.07 12.86 3.43
C VAL A 222 1.88 12.88 1.92
N GLU A 223 2.14 11.77 1.23
CA GLU A 223 1.94 11.67 -0.22
C GLU A 223 0.49 11.95 -0.62
N GLN A 224 -0.48 11.37 0.08
CA GLN A 224 -1.90 11.62 -0.16
C GLN A 224 -2.27 13.10 0.07
N MET A 225 -1.81 13.70 1.17
CA MET A 225 -2.06 15.11 1.48
C MET A 225 -1.47 16.05 0.42
N VAL A 226 -0.25 15.79 -0.04
CA VAL A 226 0.40 16.59 -1.10
C VAL A 226 -0.33 16.43 -2.43
N ALA A 227 -0.66 15.19 -2.81
CA ALA A 227 -1.41 14.90 -4.03
C ALA A 227 -2.76 15.63 -4.06
N TRP A 228 -3.56 15.46 -3.01
CA TRP A 228 -4.88 16.08 -2.93
C TRP A 228 -4.84 17.60 -2.82
N THR A 229 -3.91 18.16 -2.05
CA THR A 229 -3.74 19.62 -1.99
C THR A 229 -3.47 20.17 -3.40
N THR A 230 -2.55 19.54 -4.13
CA THR A 230 -2.20 19.95 -5.49
C THR A 230 -3.38 19.81 -6.47
N LEU A 231 -4.13 18.69 -6.38
CA LEU A 231 -5.26 18.44 -7.26
C LEU A 231 -6.43 19.39 -6.96
N LEU A 232 -6.72 19.63 -5.70
CA LEU A 232 -7.76 20.59 -5.28
C LEU A 232 -7.50 22.02 -5.76
N ASP A 233 -6.22 22.40 -5.97
CA ASP A 233 -5.85 23.71 -6.51
C ASP A 233 -5.96 23.78 -8.05
N ARG A 234 -5.83 22.63 -8.73
CA ARG A 234 -5.72 22.58 -10.19
C ARG A 234 -6.96 22.04 -10.89
N VAL A 235 -7.82 21.33 -10.16
CA VAL A 235 -8.99 20.65 -10.69
C VAL A 235 -10.27 21.23 -10.08
N ALA A 236 -11.18 21.69 -10.93
CA ALA A 236 -12.48 22.16 -10.47
C ALA A 236 -13.42 20.99 -10.14
N GLN A 237 -13.42 19.96 -10.97
CA GLN A 237 -14.26 18.78 -10.80
C GLN A 237 -13.65 17.58 -11.51
N PHE A 238 -13.84 16.37 -10.92
CA PHE A 238 -13.60 15.09 -11.56
C PHE A 238 -14.90 14.44 -12.01
N ARG A 239 -14.80 13.67 -13.08
CA ARG A 239 -15.85 12.77 -13.59
C ARG A 239 -15.21 11.48 -14.07
N TYR A 240 -15.97 10.40 -14.12
CA TYR A 240 -15.53 9.20 -14.82
C TYR A 240 -15.46 9.46 -16.32
N GLY A 241 -14.34 9.16 -16.93
CA GLY A 241 -14.17 9.12 -18.38
C GLY A 241 -14.80 7.86 -19.00
N GLU A 242 -14.77 7.77 -20.31
CA GLU A 242 -15.22 6.57 -21.03
C GLU A 242 -14.26 5.39 -20.82
N GLY A 243 -14.77 4.17 -20.91
CA GLY A 243 -13.99 2.93 -20.88
C GLY A 243 -13.78 2.33 -19.50
N ASN A 244 -14.27 2.96 -18.41
CA ASN A 244 -14.17 2.37 -17.07
C ASN A 244 -14.99 1.08 -16.96
N THR A 245 -14.36 0.01 -16.51
CA THR A 245 -15.00 -1.27 -16.16
C THR A 245 -15.24 -1.41 -14.67
N PHE A 246 -14.51 -0.62 -13.85
CA PHE A 246 -14.46 -0.72 -12.38
C PHE A 246 -14.11 -2.13 -11.89
N MET A 247 -13.45 -2.90 -12.75
CA MET A 247 -12.97 -4.22 -12.39
C MET A 247 -11.80 -4.08 -11.43
N HIS A 248 -11.93 -4.67 -10.26
CA HIS A 248 -10.84 -4.78 -9.31
C HIS A 248 -10.01 -6.02 -9.57
N GLN A 249 -8.71 -5.91 -9.36
CA GLN A 249 -7.80 -7.04 -9.41
C GLN A 249 -8.24 -8.10 -8.39
N PRO A 250 -8.16 -9.39 -8.74
CA PRO A 250 -8.49 -10.45 -7.81
C PRO A 250 -7.50 -10.49 -6.64
N GLY A 251 -7.96 -10.94 -5.48
CA GLY A 251 -7.09 -11.17 -4.31
C GLY A 251 -7.35 -10.22 -3.15
N ILE A 252 -6.28 -9.77 -2.52
CA ILE A 252 -6.33 -9.02 -1.25
C ILE A 252 -6.21 -7.51 -1.41
N MET A 253 -5.88 -7.04 -2.62
CA MET A 253 -5.75 -5.61 -2.91
C MET A 253 -7.08 -5.06 -3.42
N LEU A 254 -7.43 -3.85 -2.98
CA LEU A 254 -8.51 -3.08 -3.56
C LEU A 254 -7.89 -2.14 -4.60
N ALA A 255 -7.82 -2.61 -5.82
CA ALA A 255 -7.16 -1.92 -6.92
C ALA A 255 -7.97 -2.08 -8.19
N VAL A 256 -8.48 -0.98 -8.72
CA VAL A 256 -9.07 -0.98 -10.07
C VAL A 256 -7.95 -1.20 -11.10
N GLU A 257 -8.22 -2.02 -12.10
CA GLU A 257 -7.24 -2.31 -13.18
C GLU A 257 -6.93 -1.05 -13.97
N GLU A 258 -7.97 -0.30 -14.33
CA GLU A 258 -7.88 0.96 -15.06
C GLU A 258 -8.90 1.95 -14.52
N LEU A 259 -8.51 3.22 -14.39
CA LEU A 259 -9.38 4.31 -13.99
C LEU A 259 -9.17 5.49 -14.93
N HIS A 260 -10.14 5.69 -15.82
CA HIS A 260 -10.19 6.82 -16.75
C HIS A 260 -10.98 7.96 -16.13
N LEU A 261 -10.38 9.13 -16.12
CA LEU A 261 -10.96 10.33 -15.50
C LEU A 261 -10.99 11.49 -16.48
N ASP A 262 -12.11 12.16 -16.54
CA ASP A 262 -12.23 13.49 -17.10
C ASP A 262 -12.20 14.52 -15.98
N PHE A 263 -11.64 15.68 -16.23
CA PHE A 263 -11.58 16.75 -15.24
C PHE A 263 -11.64 18.14 -15.85
N ASP A 264 -12.25 19.06 -15.12
CA ASP A 264 -12.23 20.47 -15.43
C ASP A 264 -11.10 21.16 -14.68
N LYS A 265 -10.37 22.03 -15.36
CA LYS A 265 -9.33 22.84 -14.70
C LYS A 265 -9.96 23.88 -13.78
N ALA A 266 -9.33 24.13 -12.61
CA ALA A 266 -9.77 25.16 -11.67
C ALA A 266 -9.44 26.56 -12.16
#